data_8aaf869784c40aa50e4ff3c51ca79e61
#
_entry.id   8aaf869784c40aa50e4ff3c51ca79e61
#
_cell.length_a   1.000
_cell.length_b   1.000
_cell.length_c   1.000
_cell.angle_alpha   90.00
_cell.angle_beta   90.00
_cell.angle_gamma   90.00
#
_symmetry.space_group_name_H-M   'P 1'
#
loop_
_entity.id
_entity.type
_entity.pdbx_description
1 polymer ?
#
loop_
_entity_poly.entity_id
_entity_poly.type
_entity_poly.pdbx_seq_one_letter_code
_entity_poly.pdbx_strand_id
1 'polypeptide(L)'
;MQKPVFAITGSPGTGKTTLSRQLSGEGFDCFTVEQIANQLGCIEHQEGDLVITTDLLSDWIYEGDKIAIIEGHLSHHCTVDALILLRCHPDELNLRLSNRDGYDAKKIKNNIEWEMIAGIWSELLQRTPHLPILEVDMTNGLNGKDSIELFISQYKGGKTVQESIPLAIDWLED
;
A
#
# COMPACT_ATOMS: atom_id res chain seq x y z
N MET A 1 5.94 -21.38 13.58
CA MET A 1 6.41 -19.99 13.36
C MET A 1 5.30 -19.25 12.66
N GLN A 2 4.94 -18.08 13.17
CA GLN A 2 3.96 -17.20 12.53
C GLN A 2 4.42 -16.84 11.12
N LYS A 3 3.50 -16.86 10.17
CA LYS A 3 3.79 -16.48 8.79
C LYS A 3 3.87 -14.97 8.67
N PRO A 4 4.71 -14.44 7.77
CA PRO A 4 4.86 -13.01 7.62
C PRO A 4 3.61 -12.35 7.03
N VAL A 5 3.42 -11.09 7.40
CA VAL A 5 2.36 -10.21 6.92
C VAL A 5 2.99 -9.05 6.16
N PHE A 6 2.54 -8.82 4.92
CA PHE A 6 3.01 -7.73 4.08
C PHE A 6 1.90 -6.70 3.88
N ALA A 7 2.24 -5.42 3.94
CA ALA A 7 1.35 -4.37 3.50
C ALA A 7 1.63 -3.98 2.04
N ILE A 8 0.59 -3.92 1.21
CA ILE A 8 0.62 -3.26 -0.09
C ILE A 8 -0.03 -1.89 0.07
N THR A 9 0.77 -0.84 0.04
CA THR A 9 0.34 0.55 0.22
C THR A 9 0.65 1.40 -1.03
N GLY A 10 0.20 2.64 -1.05
CA GLY A 10 0.37 3.59 -2.15
C GLY A 10 -0.90 4.40 -2.40
N SER A 11 -0.79 5.42 -3.23
CA SER A 11 -1.90 6.30 -3.60
C SER A 11 -3.08 5.53 -4.22
N PRO A 12 -4.32 6.02 -4.13
CA PRO A 12 -5.44 5.48 -4.89
C PRO A 12 -5.10 5.41 -6.39
N GLY A 13 -5.49 4.32 -7.08
CA GLY A 13 -5.23 4.15 -8.52
C GLY A 13 -3.89 3.51 -8.89
N THR A 14 -2.99 3.23 -7.92
CA THR A 14 -1.67 2.62 -8.19
C THR A 14 -1.71 1.11 -8.47
N GLY A 15 -2.87 0.45 -8.34
CA GLY A 15 -3.02 -0.98 -8.71
C GLY A 15 -2.99 -1.97 -7.54
N LYS A 16 -3.09 -1.53 -6.30
CA LYS A 16 -3.07 -2.38 -5.08
C LYS A 16 -4.04 -3.55 -5.16
N THR A 17 -5.30 -3.29 -5.44
CA THR A 17 -6.36 -4.32 -5.52
C THR A 17 -6.11 -5.32 -6.66
N THR A 18 -5.59 -4.86 -7.79
CA THR A 18 -5.26 -5.74 -8.92
C THR A 18 -4.13 -6.71 -8.54
N LEU A 19 -3.07 -6.19 -7.92
CA LEU A 19 -1.95 -6.99 -7.43
C LEU A 19 -2.40 -7.98 -6.36
N SER A 20 -3.18 -7.54 -5.39
CA SER A 20 -3.69 -8.39 -4.30
C SER A 20 -4.53 -9.56 -4.81
N ARG A 21 -5.38 -9.34 -5.83
CA ARG A 21 -6.15 -10.43 -6.47
C ARG A 21 -5.25 -11.48 -7.12
N GLN A 22 -4.16 -11.06 -7.76
CA GLN A 22 -3.22 -12.01 -8.37
C GLN A 22 -2.51 -12.84 -7.32
N LEU A 23 -2.01 -12.20 -6.26
CA LEU A 23 -1.37 -12.90 -5.14
C LEU A 23 -2.33 -13.87 -4.44
N SER A 24 -3.60 -13.50 -4.29
CA SER A 24 -4.64 -14.41 -3.76
C SER A 24 -4.78 -15.66 -4.61
N GLY A 25 -4.74 -15.53 -5.95
CA GLY A 25 -4.74 -16.67 -6.88
C GLY A 25 -3.51 -17.57 -6.76
N GLU A 26 -2.42 -17.10 -6.19
CA GLU A 26 -1.16 -17.81 -5.96
C GLU A 26 -1.05 -18.43 -4.55
N GLY A 27 -2.10 -18.33 -3.76
CA GLY A 27 -2.20 -19.00 -2.45
C GLY A 27 -1.83 -18.14 -1.25
N PHE A 28 -1.68 -16.81 -1.41
CA PHE A 28 -1.56 -15.87 -0.30
C PHE A 28 -2.95 -15.60 0.31
N ASP A 29 -2.99 -15.35 1.62
CA ASP A 29 -4.20 -14.87 2.28
C ASP A 29 -4.25 -13.34 2.16
N CYS A 30 -5.22 -12.83 1.42
CA CYS A 30 -5.32 -11.40 1.12
C CYS A 30 -6.50 -10.74 1.84
N PHE A 31 -6.23 -9.61 2.45
CA PHE A 31 -7.18 -8.80 3.21
C PHE A 31 -7.15 -7.35 2.71
N THR A 32 -8.30 -6.69 2.75
CA THR A 32 -8.35 -5.24 2.60
C THR A 32 -8.30 -4.56 3.96
N VAL A 33 -7.78 -3.33 4.02
CA VAL A 33 -7.85 -2.52 5.24
C VAL A 33 -9.29 -2.35 5.73
N GLU A 34 -10.25 -2.22 4.81
CA GLU A 34 -11.67 -2.11 5.14
C GLU A 34 -12.21 -3.37 5.84
N GLN A 35 -11.83 -4.57 5.37
CA GLN A 35 -12.19 -5.83 6.03
C GLN A 35 -11.64 -5.89 7.45
N ILE A 36 -10.37 -5.51 7.63
CA ILE A 36 -9.73 -5.46 8.95
C ILE A 36 -10.41 -4.45 9.87
N ALA A 37 -10.65 -3.24 9.36
CA ALA A 37 -11.31 -2.20 10.13
C ALA A 37 -12.75 -2.57 10.54
N ASN A 38 -13.48 -3.28 9.67
CA ASN A 38 -14.79 -3.86 10.00
C ASN A 38 -14.69 -4.90 11.13
N GLN A 39 -13.71 -5.79 11.07
CA GLN A 39 -13.50 -6.81 12.13
C GLN A 39 -13.18 -6.17 13.48
N LEU A 40 -12.43 -5.06 13.47
CA LEU A 40 -12.06 -4.32 14.67
C LEU A 40 -13.15 -3.34 15.14
N GLY A 41 -14.19 -3.10 14.32
CA GLY A 41 -15.24 -2.12 14.62
C GLY A 41 -14.73 -0.67 14.64
N CYS A 42 -13.67 -0.37 13.87
CA CYS A 42 -13.05 0.96 13.83
C CYS A 42 -13.39 1.77 12.57
N ILE A 43 -14.55 1.48 11.97
CA ILE A 43 -15.11 2.22 10.84
C ILE A 43 -16.27 3.09 11.32
N GLU A 44 -16.26 4.35 10.89
CA GLU A 44 -17.36 5.30 11.05
C GLU A 44 -17.76 5.87 9.69
N HIS A 45 -19.04 6.18 9.54
CA HIS A 45 -19.56 6.89 8.37
C HIS A 45 -19.77 8.36 8.77
N GLN A 46 -19.00 9.27 8.18
CA GLN A 46 -19.12 10.71 8.41
C GLN A 46 -19.41 11.41 7.06
N GLU A 47 -20.54 12.10 6.98
CA GLU A 47 -20.94 12.89 5.78
C GLU A 47 -20.92 12.11 4.45
N GLY A 48 -21.11 10.77 4.49
CA GLY A 48 -21.06 9.89 3.33
C GLY A 48 -19.70 9.29 3.00
N ASP A 49 -18.65 9.73 3.68
CA ASP A 49 -17.31 9.15 3.59
C ASP A 49 -17.09 8.08 4.68
N LEU A 50 -16.26 7.11 4.36
CA LEU A 50 -15.82 6.06 5.27
C LEU A 50 -14.56 6.53 5.98
N VAL A 51 -14.66 6.69 7.29
CA VAL A 51 -13.55 7.11 8.16
C VAL A 51 -13.07 5.93 8.99
N ILE A 52 -11.78 5.66 8.98
CA ILE A 52 -11.14 4.58 9.74
C ILE A 52 -10.28 5.18 10.85
N THR A 53 -10.47 4.70 12.08
CA THR A 53 -9.59 5.03 13.21
C THR A 53 -8.29 4.23 13.06
N THR A 54 -7.29 4.86 12.44
CA THR A 54 -6.07 4.18 11.98
C THR A 54 -5.22 3.59 13.09
N ASP A 55 -5.23 4.19 14.28
CA ASP A 55 -4.45 3.69 15.43
C ASP A 55 -4.92 2.31 15.90
N LEU A 56 -6.19 1.97 15.67
CA LEU A 56 -6.73 0.66 16.02
C LEU A 56 -6.36 -0.45 15.03
N LEU A 57 -5.92 -0.10 13.81
CA LEU A 57 -5.53 -1.10 12.80
C LEU A 57 -4.34 -1.97 13.25
N SER A 58 -3.48 -1.45 14.12
CA SER A 58 -2.36 -2.20 14.70
C SER A 58 -2.79 -3.34 15.65
N ASP A 59 -4.02 -3.32 16.13
CA ASP A 59 -4.55 -4.36 17.02
C ASP A 59 -4.96 -5.64 16.28
N TRP A 60 -5.03 -5.58 14.94
CA TRP A 60 -5.33 -6.77 14.16
C TRP A 60 -4.14 -7.71 14.11
N ILE A 61 -4.36 -8.97 14.47
CA ILE A 61 -3.35 -10.02 14.49
C ILE A 61 -3.75 -11.11 13.51
N TYR A 62 -2.83 -11.47 12.63
CA TYR A 62 -3.00 -12.59 11.70
C TYR A 62 -2.56 -13.90 12.35
N GLU A 63 -3.45 -14.90 12.35
CA GLU A 63 -3.21 -16.22 12.95
C GLU A 63 -3.22 -17.36 11.91
N GLY A 64 -3.22 -17.03 10.62
CA GLY A 64 -3.24 -18.02 9.54
C GLY A 64 -1.91 -18.75 9.34
N ASP A 65 -1.93 -19.75 8.47
CA ASP A 65 -0.80 -20.63 8.16
C ASP A 65 -0.08 -20.29 6.84
N LYS A 66 -0.57 -19.26 6.12
CA LYS A 66 0.00 -18.76 4.86
C LYS A 66 0.64 -17.39 5.05
N ILE A 67 1.33 -16.91 4.04
CA ILE A 67 1.77 -15.51 3.98
C ILE A 67 0.52 -14.63 3.79
N ALA A 68 0.37 -13.59 4.60
CA ALA A 68 -0.74 -12.65 4.51
C ALA A 68 -0.34 -11.37 3.77
N ILE A 69 -1.28 -10.85 3.00
CA ILE A 69 -1.16 -9.58 2.29
C ILE A 69 -2.31 -8.68 2.75
N ILE A 70 -1.99 -7.48 3.22
CA ILE A 70 -2.98 -6.46 3.54
C ILE A 70 -2.87 -5.36 2.49
N GLU A 71 -3.94 -5.10 1.74
CA GLU A 71 -3.96 -4.06 0.72
C GLU A 71 -4.82 -2.86 1.13
N GLY A 72 -4.36 -1.67 0.79
CA GLY A 72 -5.06 -0.41 0.99
C GLY A 72 -4.10 0.74 1.25
N HIS A 73 -4.55 1.97 1.03
CA HIS A 73 -3.70 3.15 1.24
C HIS A 73 -3.32 3.36 2.72
N LEU A 74 -4.04 2.73 3.67
CA LEU A 74 -3.76 2.75 5.11
C LEU A 74 -3.15 1.43 5.62
N SER A 75 -2.78 0.49 4.75
CA SER A 75 -2.30 -0.84 5.16
C SER A 75 -1.03 -0.80 6.02
N HIS A 76 -0.21 0.24 5.87
CA HIS A 76 0.99 0.48 6.68
C HIS A 76 0.68 0.88 8.14
N HIS A 77 -0.60 1.08 8.50
CA HIS A 77 -1.03 1.25 9.89
C HIS A 77 -1.29 -0.08 10.60
N CYS A 78 -1.41 -1.18 9.87
CA CYS A 78 -1.51 -2.52 10.46
C CYS A 78 -0.15 -3.00 10.97
N THR A 79 -0.16 -3.99 11.87
CA THR A 79 1.06 -4.70 12.29
C THR A 79 1.54 -5.60 11.16
N VAL A 80 2.66 -5.26 10.53
CA VAL A 80 3.20 -5.95 9.36
C VAL A 80 4.71 -6.17 9.49
N ASP A 81 5.23 -7.13 8.74
CA ASP A 81 6.67 -7.49 8.74
C ASP A 81 7.46 -6.75 7.64
N ALA A 82 6.79 -6.34 6.55
CA ALA A 82 7.42 -5.62 5.45
C ALA A 82 6.38 -4.86 4.60
N LEU A 83 6.86 -3.94 3.78
CA LEU A 83 6.05 -3.02 2.99
C LEU A 83 6.33 -3.19 1.49
N ILE A 84 5.28 -3.13 0.70
CA ILE A 84 5.33 -3.01 -0.76
C ILE A 84 4.62 -1.70 -1.11
N LEU A 85 5.40 -0.71 -1.53
CA LEU A 85 4.90 0.61 -1.90
C LEU A 85 4.71 0.68 -3.42
N LEU A 86 3.47 0.84 -3.86
CA LEU A 86 3.16 1.00 -5.27
C LEU A 86 3.13 2.49 -5.63
N ARG A 87 3.93 2.86 -6.62
CA ARG A 87 4.00 4.20 -7.19
C ARG A 87 3.42 4.20 -8.60
N CYS A 88 2.99 5.35 -9.09
CA CYS A 88 2.49 5.52 -10.45
C CYS A 88 2.78 6.95 -10.92
N HIS A 89 3.30 7.08 -12.15
CA HIS A 89 3.52 8.39 -12.73
C HIS A 89 2.25 9.26 -12.68
N PRO A 90 2.35 10.54 -12.33
CA PRO A 90 1.20 11.44 -12.14
C PRO A 90 0.23 11.49 -13.32
N ASP A 91 0.73 11.49 -14.56
CA ASP A 91 -0.11 11.52 -15.76
C ASP A 91 -0.95 10.25 -15.91
N GLU A 92 -0.34 9.08 -15.71
CA GLU A 92 -1.06 7.81 -15.75
C GLU A 92 -2.05 7.71 -14.59
N LEU A 93 -1.65 8.17 -13.40
CA LEU A 93 -2.52 8.20 -12.23
C LEU A 93 -3.75 9.09 -12.49
N ASN A 94 -3.56 10.24 -13.13
CA ASN A 94 -4.67 11.12 -13.56
C ASN A 94 -5.64 10.39 -14.48
N LEU A 95 -5.15 9.68 -15.48
CA LEU A 95 -5.98 8.89 -16.39
C LEU A 95 -6.79 7.83 -15.65
N ARG A 96 -6.15 7.08 -14.75
CA ARG A 96 -6.81 6.02 -13.96
C ARG A 96 -7.89 6.58 -13.03
N LEU A 97 -7.60 7.67 -12.33
CA LEU A 97 -8.53 8.29 -11.39
C LEU A 97 -9.70 8.98 -12.09
N SER A 98 -9.47 9.58 -13.26
CA SER A 98 -10.53 10.20 -14.06
C SER A 98 -11.57 9.21 -14.59
N ASN A 99 -11.19 7.94 -14.74
CA ASN A 99 -12.08 6.86 -15.15
C ASN A 99 -12.71 6.10 -13.96
N ARG A 100 -12.51 6.58 -12.73
CA ARG A 100 -12.97 5.90 -11.53
C ARG A 100 -14.18 6.63 -10.92
N ASP A 101 -15.25 5.87 -10.64
CA ASP A 101 -16.42 6.40 -9.95
C ASP A 101 -16.08 6.98 -8.58
N GLY A 102 -16.74 8.08 -8.21
CA GLY A 102 -16.57 8.74 -6.90
C GLY A 102 -15.32 9.62 -6.77
N TYR A 103 -14.65 9.93 -7.90
CA TYR A 103 -13.52 10.85 -7.95
C TYR A 103 -13.89 12.13 -8.70
N ASP A 104 -14.07 13.23 -7.96
CA ASP A 104 -14.18 14.58 -8.54
C ASP A 104 -12.80 15.16 -8.86
N ALA A 105 -12.79 16.29 -9.59
CA ALA A 105 -11.56 16.95 -10.02
C ALA A 105 -10.66 17.36 -8.83
N LYS A 106 -11.25 17.76 -7.69
CA LYS A 106 -10.51 18.15 -6.49
C LYS A 106 -9.83 16.95 -5.84
N LYS A 107 -10.56 15.82 -5.72
CA LYS A 107 -10.04 14.58 -5.16
C LYS A 107 -8.93 14.00 -6.03
N ILE A 108 -9.08 14.05 -7.36
CA ILE A 108 -8.05 13.64 -8.31
C ILE A 108 -6.80 14.48 -8.13
N LYS A 109 -6.94 15.81 -8.16
CA LYS A 109 -5.81 16.74 -7.98
C LYS A 109 -5.04 16.47 -6.69
N ASN A 110 -5.75 16.34 -5.56
CA ASN A 110 -5.11 16.10 -4.26
C ASN A 110 -4.30 14.78 -4.25
N ASN A 111 -4.82 13.72 -4.85
CA ASN A 111 -4.11 12.42 -4.92
C ASN A 111 -2.87 12.50 -5.83
N ILE A 112 -2.95 13.25 -6.93
CA ILE A 112 -1.80 13.46 -7.83
C ILE A 112 -0.71 14.26 -7.14
N GLU A 113 -1.07 15.38 -6.49
CA GLU A 113 -0.12 16.21 -5.75
C GLU A 113 0.58 15.41 -4.63
N TRP A 114 -0.18 14.59 -3.90
CA TRP A 114 0.37 13.69 -2.87
C TRP A 114 1.35 12.67 -3.45
N GLU A 115 1.04 12.09 -4.61
CA GLU A 115 1.93 11.16 -5.31
C GLU A 115 3.20 11.86 -5.81
N MET A 116 3.08 13.06 -6.40
CA MET A 116 4.20 13.85 -6.91
C MET A 116 5.24 14.17 -5.84
N ILE A 117 4.78 14.57 -4.65
CA ILE A 117 5.69 14.91 -3.53
C ILE A 117 6.13 13.66 -2.73
N ALA A 118 5.82 12.46 -3.21
CA ALA A 118 6.11 11.21 -2.51
C ALA A 118 5.62 11.21 -1.04
N GLY A 119 4.44 11.80 -0.79
CA GLY A 119 3.91 12.06 0.56
C GLY A 119 3.84 10.83 1.45
N ILE A 120 3.56 9.66 0.87
CA ILE A 120 3.53 8.38 1.60
C ILE A 120 4.87 8.06 2.29
N TRP A 121 6.00 8.44 1.72
CA TRP A 121 7.31 8.19 2.34
C TRP A 121 7.47 8.88 3.69
N SER A 122 6.89 10.09 3.84
CA SER A 122 6.90 10.81 5.12
C SER A 122 6.14 10.06 6.21
N GLU A 123 5.00 9.44 5.86
CA GLU A 123 4.22 8.62 6.79
C GLU A 123 4.97 7.33 7.17
N LEU A 124 5.53 6.65 6.18
CA LEU A 124 6.30 5.42 6.40
C LEU A 124 7.54 5.66 7.26
N LEU A 125 8.25 6.77 7.03
CA LEU A 125 9.42 7.14 7.83
C LEU A 125 9.06 7.39 9.30
N GLN A 126 7.92 8.02 9.55
CA GLN A 126 7.47 8.31 10.91
C GLN A 126 6.99 7.06 11.66
N ARG A 127 6.32 6.14 10.97
CA ARG A 127 5.64 5.00 11.60
C ARG A 127 6.45 3.72 11.56
N THR A 128 7.14 3.45 10.46
CA THR A 128 7.74 2.16 10.15
C THR A 128 9.17 2.26 9.61
N PRO A 129 10.04 3.12 10.19
CA PRO A 129 11.38 3.41 9.62
C PRO A 129 12.27 2.16 9.50
N HIS A 130 12.02 1.13 10.31
CA HIS A 130 12.83 -0.08 10.40
C HIS A 130 12.32 -1.24 9.54
N LEU A 131 11.11 -1.11 8.97
CA LEU A 131 10.54 -2.20 8.17
C LEU A 131 11.23 -2.29 6.80
N PRO A 132 11.50 -3.51 6.32
CA PRO A 132 11.91 -3.73 4.95
C PRO A 132 10.85 -3.20 3.98
N ILE A 133 11.29 -2.56 2.89
CA ILE A 133 10.39 -1.99 1.89
C ILE A 133 10.89 -2.27 0.48
N LEU A 134 9.94 -2.57 -0.41
CA LEU A 134 10.11 -2.55 -1.85
C LEU A 134 9.22 -1.45 -2.44
N GLU A 135 9.82 -0.49 -3.15
CA GLU A 135 9.09 0.47 -3.99
C GLU A 135 9.00 -0.06 -5.41
N VAL A 136 7.81 0.01 -6.01
CA VAL A 136 7.53 -0.51 -7.35
C VAL A 136 6.79 0.53 -8.17
N ASP A 137 7.35 0.86 -9.35
CA ASP A 137 6.66 1.67 -10.35
C ASP A 137 5.62 0.83 -11.10
N MET A 138 4.36 1.21 -10.96
CA MET A 138 3.19 0.57 -11.57
C MET A 138 2.64 1.36 -12.76
N THR A 139 3.37 2.33 -13.29
CA THR A 139 2.95 3.17 -14.41
C THR A 139 2.57 2.32 -15.63
N ASN A 140 3.39 1.33 -15.95
CA ASN A 140 3.20 0.43 -17.09
C ASN A 140 2.51 -0.91 -16.71
N GLY A 141 1.72 -0.92 -15.65
CA GLY A 141 1.00 -2.10 -15.18
C GLY A 141 1.86 -3.01 -14.30
N LEU A 142 1.62 -4.33 -14.38
CA LEU A 142 2.18 -5.32 -13.44
C LEU A 142 3.63 -5.75 -13.75
N ASN A 143 4.43 -4.92 -14.36
CA ASN A 143 5.82 -5.23 -14.70
C ASN A 143 6.73 -5.49 -13.48
N GLY A 144 6.26 -5.13 -12.27
CA GLY A 144 6.98 -5.35 -11.01
C GLY A 144 6.70 -6.67 -10.29
N LYS A 145 5.89 -7.56 -10.87
CA LYS A 145 5.46 -8.80 -10.18
C LYS A 145 6.63 -9.66 -9.73
N ASP A 146 7.57 -9.94 -10.62
CA ASP A 146 8.74 -10.78 -10.30
C ASP A 146 9.58 -10.18 -9.15
N SER A 147 9.73 -8.86 -9.14
CA SER A 147 10.43 -8.16 -8.05
C SER A 147 9.69 -8.28 -6.73
N ILE A 148 8.36 -8.27 -6.75
CA ILE A 148 7.52 -8.42 -5.56
C ILE A 148 7.63 -9.84 -5.02
N GLU A 149 7.54 -10.87 -5.86
CA GLU A 149 7.69 -12.27 -5.45
C GLU A 149 9.08 -12.54 -4.87
N LEU A 150 10.13 -12.01 -5.51
CA LEU A 150 11.49 -12.09 -5.00
C LEU A 150 11.60 -11.40 -3.64
N PHE A 151 11.04 -10.20 -3.50
CA PHE A 151 11.04 -9.47 -2.23
C PHE A 151 10.32 -10.25 -1.13
N ILE A 152 9.13 -10.78 -1.39
CA ILE A 152 8.38 -11.58 -0.42
C ILE A 152 9.22 -12.76 0.08
N SER A 153 9.97 -13.42 -0.81
CA SER A 153 10.83 -14.55 -0.46
C SER A 153 12.06 -14.18 0.39
N GLN A 154 12.55 -12.95 0.27
CA GLN A 154 13.84 -12.50 0.83
C GLN A 154 13.73 -11.24 1.70
N TYR A 155 12.55 -10.82 2.12
CA TYR A 155 12.31 -9.52 2.76
C TYR A 155 13.17 -9.23 3.99
N LYS A 156 13.56 -10.25 4.75
CA LYS A 156 14.40 -10.07 5.95
C LYS A 156 15.79 -9.47 5.66
N GLY A 157 16.26 -9.59 4.43
CA GLY A 157 17.50 -8.96 3.96
C GLY A 157 17.27 -7.69 3.14
N GLY A 158 16.03 -7.21 3.03
CA GLY A 158 15.67 -6.02 2.28
C GLY A 158 16.12 -4.72 2.97
N LYS A 159 16.29 -3.66 2.18
CA LYS A 159 16.54 -2.31 2.72
C LYS A 159 15.31 -1.84 3.49
N THR A 160 15.56 -1.17 4.60
CA THR A 160 14.50 -0.55 5.41
C THR A 160 13.94 0.71 4.74
N VAL A 161 12.82 1.22 5.26
CA VAL A 161 12.23 2.50 4.83
C VAL A 161 13.29 3.61 4.90
N GLN A 162 13.99 3.74 6.03
CA GLN A 162 15.00 4.78 6.22
C GLN A 162 16.15 4.68 5.22
N GLU A 163 16.61 3.47 4.90
CA GLU A 163 17.70 3.23 3.94
C GLU A 163 17.27 3.43 2.48
N SER A 164 15.96 3.34 2.20
CA SER A 164 15.43 3.40 0.83
C SER A 164 15.05 4.81 0.38
N ILE A 165 14.83 5.75 1.30
CA ILE A 165 14.47 7.13 0.96
C ILE A 165 15.38 7.79 -0.08
N PRO A 166 16.73 7.68 -0.02
CA PRO A 166 17.59 8.29 -1.02
C PRO A 166 17.46 7.71 -2.43
N LEU A 167 16.74 6.59 -2.56
CA LEU A 167 16.51 5.87 -3.81
C LEU A 167 15.05 5.93 -4.25
N ALA A 168 14.20 6.65 -3.48
CA ALA A 168 12.78 6.76 -3.77
C ALA A 168 12.54 7.39 -5.14
N ILE A 169 11.51 6.91 -5.82
CA ILE A 169 11.09 7.47 -7.11
C ILE A 169 10.68 8.93 -6.93
N ASP A 170 11.32 9.82 -7.66
CA ASP A 170 11.04 11.26 -7.69
C ASP A 170 10.39 11.65 -9.02
N TRP A 171 9.10 11.95 -8.98
CA TRP A 171 8.34 12.39 -10.16
C TRP A 171 8.55 13.88 -10.49
N LEU A 172 9.33 14.61 -9.71
CA LEU A 172 9.62 16.03 -9.96
C LEU A 172 10.89 16.23 -10.80
N GLU A 173 11.71 15.18 -10.96
CA GLU A 173 12.92 15.20 -11.75
C GLU A 173 12.71 14.74 -13.21
N ASP A 174 11.51 14.33 -13.60
CA ASP A 174 11.15 13.86 -14.95
C ASP A 174 10.67 15.00 -15.88
#